data_c971745269e5f131eab5569d99f9dc39
#
_entry.id   c971745269e5f131eab5569d99f9dc39
#
_cell.length_a   1.000
_cell.length_b   1.000
_cell.length_c   1.000
_cell.angle_alpha   90.00
_cell.angle_beta   90.00
_cell.angle_gamma   90.00
#
_symmetry.space_group_name_H-M   'P 1'
#
loop_
_entity.id
_entity.type
_entity.pdbx_description
1 polymer ?
#
loop_
_entity_poly.entity_id
_entity_poly.type
_entity_poly.pdbx_seq_one_letter_code
_entity_poly.pdbx_strand_id
1 'polypeptide(L)'
;MIIKFTNWLFTALLMSTLIFILTITGGYFLLKPSLPEINLVDEDVLQIPLKIFTSDGVLIGEFGDQKRRTIEYEEIPQNLKNAFLAAEDDQFFEHNGIRIPSLLRAFYQMIKSGQIVSGGGTITMQVVRGYLLSREQKIIRKIKEIYLAFELESSASKEEIFSLYLNTIFLGNRSYGVEAAANKYFSKSINAVSYTHLTLPTKVSV
;
A
#
# COMPACT_ATOMS: atom_id res chain seq x y z
N MET A 1 28.77 -43.91 -4.94
CA MET A 1 28.38 -43.19 -3.72
C MET A 1 27.87 -41.79 -4.05
N ILE A 2 28.58 -41.00 -4.84
CA ILE A 2 28.24 -39.63 -5.20
C ILE A 2 26.87 -39.53 -5.91
N ILE A 3 26.57 -40.38 -6.89
CA ILE A 3 25.30 -40.36 -7.65
C ILE A 3 24.09 -40.65 -6.74
N LYS A 4 24.18 -41.53 -5.79
CA LYS A 4 23.10 -41.81 -4.82
C LYS A 4 22.85 -40.61 -3.90
N PHE A 5 23.92 -39.88 -3.51
CA PHE A 5 23.83 -38.68 -2.70
C PHE A 5 23.23 -37.50 -3.45
N THR A 6 23.61 -37.30 -4.73
CA THR A 6 23.02 -36.25 -5.57
C THR A 6 21.54 -36.49 -5.84
N ASN A 7 21.14 -37.75 -6.10
CA ASN A 7 19.72 -38.09 -6.29
C ASN A 7 18.92 -37.89 -5.00
N TRP A 8 19.46 -38.23 -3.83
CA TRP A 8 18.83 -37.98 -2.55
C TRP A 8 18.64 -36.48 -2.26
N LEU A 9 19.67 -35.65 -2.53
CA LEU A 9 19.59 -34.21 -2.40
C LEU A 9 18.55 -33.62 -3.35
N PHE A 10 18.49 -34.08 -4.60
CA PHE A 10 17.49 -33.63 -5.57
C PHE A 10 16.07 -34.02 -5.15
N THR A 11 15.85 -35.24 -4.68
CA THR A 11 14.52 -35.65 -4.19
C THR A 11 14.12 -34.91 -2.92
N ALA A 12 15.04 -34.65 -1.99
CA ALA A 12 14.78 -33.87 -0.80
C ALA A 12 14.39 -32.39 -1.15
N LEU A 13 15.09 -31.80 -2.13
CA LEU A 13 14.78 -30.47 -2.63
C LEU A 13 13.38 -30.44 -3.29
N LEU A 14 13.07 -31.44 -4.11
CA LEU A 14 11.78 -31.56 -4.79
C LEU A 14 10.63 -31.73 -3.79
N MET A 15 10.81 -32.58 -2.78
CA MET A 15 9.82 -32.76 -1.71
C MET A 15 9.63 -31.50 -0.88
N SER A 16 10.70 -30.79 -0.55
CA SER A 16 10.61 -29.54 0.21
C SER A 16 9.89 -28.43 -0.59
N THR A 17 10.14 -28.30 -1.89
CA THR A 17 9.41 -27.37 -2.76
C THR A 17 7.93 -27.75 -2.89
N LEU A 18 7.62 -29.03 -3.02
CA LEU A 18 6.22 -29.50 -3.08
C LEU A 18 5.47 -29.19 -1.77
N ILE A 19 6.07 -29.50 -0.63
CA ILE A 19 5.49 -29.18 0.69
C ILE A 19 5.30 -27.67 0.84
N PHE A 20 6.26 -26.86 0.43
CA PHE A 20 6.15 -25.41 0.45
C PHE A 20 4.99 -24.87 -0.39
N ILE A 21 4.84 -25.38 -1.63
CA ILE A 21 3.71 -25.03 -2.51
C ILE A 21 2.38 -25.44 -1.89
N LEU A 22 2.27 -26.65 -1.37
CA LEU A 22 1.06 -27.14 -0.72
C LEU A 22 0.70 -26.34 0.54
N THR A 23 1.69 -25.91 1.30
CA THR A 23 1.48 -25.08 2.49
C THR A 23 0.96 -23.70 2.12
N ILE A 24 1.53 -23.04 1.09
CA ILE A 24 1.06 -21.75 0.62
C ILE A 24 -0.35 -21.86 0.03
N THR A 25 -0.58 -22.84 -0.84
CA THR A 25 -1.89 -23.04 -1.50
C THR A 25 -2.95 -23.41 -0.47
N GLY A 26 -2.68 -24.35 0.42
CA GLY A 26 -3.59 -24.72 1.51
C GLY A 26 -3.88 -23.54 2.44
N GLY A 27 -2.85 -22.78 2.81
CA GLY A 27 -3.00 -21.56 3.61
C GLY A 27 -3.92 -20.53 2.92
N TYR A 28 -3.79 -20.35 1.61
CA TYR A 28 -4.70 -19.49 0.83
C TYR A 28 -6.14 -19.94 0.95
N PHE A 29 -6.44 -21.23 0.66
CA PHE A 29 -7.80 -21.74 0.72
C PHE A 29 -8.41 -21.67 2.12
N LEU A 30 -7.62 -21.83 3.17
CA LEU A 30 -8.07 -21.69 4.55
C LEU A 30 -8.38 -20.23 4.92
N LEU A 31 -7.61 -19.28 4.40
CA LEU A 31 -7.77 -17.86 4.70
C LEU A 31 -8.76 -17.16 3.79
N LYS A 32 -8.96 -17.66 2.56
CA LYS A 32 -9.84 -17.06 1.55
C LYS A 32 -11.23 -16.66 2.07
N PRO A 33 -11.96 -17.49 2.85
CA PRO A 33 -13.27 -17.08 3.38
C PRO A 33 -13.23 -15.90 4.35
N SER A 34 -12.05 -15.57 4.88
CA SER A 34 -11.83 -14.47 5.83
C SER A 34 -11.16 -13.25 5.18
N LEU A 35 -10.88 -13.31 3.88
CA LEU A 35 -10.37 -12.16 3.14
C LEU A 35 -11.54 -11.27 2.72
N PRO A 36 -11.44 -9.94 2.88
CA PRO A 36 -12.43 -9.02 2.33
C PRO A 36 -12.34 -9.05 0.79
N GLU A 37 -13.47 -8.85 0.13
CA GLU A 37 -13.48 -8.57 -1.30
C GLU A 37 -12.88 -7.19 -1.55
N ILE A 38 -11.92 -7.10 -2.47
CA ILE A 38 -11.34 -5.83 -2.88
C ILE A 38 -12.19 -5.26 -4.01
N ASN A 39 -13.15 -4.43 -3.64
CA ASN A 39 -13.90 -3.63 -4.60
C ASN A 39 -13.20 -2.28 -4.74
N LEU A 40 -12.48 -2.06 -5.85
CA LEU A 40 -11.77 -0.80 -6.14
C LEU A 40 -12.73 0.40 -6.23
N VAL A 41 -14.02 0.14 -6.45
CA VAL A 41 -15.10 1.12 -6.60
C VAL A 41 -15.93 1.27 -5.33
N ASP A 42 -15.55 0.62 -4.22
CA ASP A 42 -16.32 0.73 -2.98
C ASP A 42 -16.25 2.18 -2.47
N GLU A 43 -17.32 2.93 -2.74
CA GLU A 43 -17.54 4.29 -2.23
C GLU A 43 -17.49 4.32 -0.69
N ASP A 44 -17.76 3.19 -0.03
CA ASP A 44 -17.67 3.04 1.43
C ASP A 44 -16.23 3.13 1.96
N VAL A 45 -15.23 2.77 1.15
CA VAL A 45 -13.80 2.97 1.49
C VAL A 45 -13.41 4.44 1.33
N LEU A 46 -14.09 5.13 0.42
CA LEU A 46 -13.98 6.56 0.19
C LEU A 46 -15.15 7.27 0.86
N GLN A 47 -15.20 7.35 2.18
CA GLN A 47 -16.23 8.10 2.89
C GLN A 47 -16.17 9.58 2.46
N ILE A 48 -17.09 9.97 1.58
CA ILE A 48 -17.20 11.35 1.07
C ILE A 48 -17.91 12.16 2.16
N PRO A 49 -17.34 13.28 2.63
CA PRO A 49 -17.99 14.12 3.62
C PRO A 49 -19.29 14.72 3.07
N LEU A 50 -20.32 14.80 3.90
CA LEU A 50 -21.55 15.50 3.57
C LEU A 50 -21.26 17.01 3.47
N LYS A 51 -21.45 17.58 2.28
CA LYS A 51 -21.34 19.03 2.05
C LYS A 51 -22.71 19.66 2.02
N ILE A 52 -22.90 20.67 2.85
CA ILE A 52 -24.15 21.45 2.89
C ILE A 52 -23.88 22.81 2.24
N PHE A 53 -24.67 23.14 1.25
CA PHE A 53 -24.59 24.40 0.53
C PHE A 53 -25.84 25.24 0.79
N THR A 54 -25.71 26.56 0.71
CA THR A 54 -26.84 27.50 0.58
C THR A 54 -27.51 27.33 -0.79
N SER A 55 -28.71 27.89 -0.97
CA SER A 55 -29.43 27.86 -2.25
C SER A 55 -28.68 28.57 -3.39
N ASP A 56 -27.76 29.48 -3.05
CA ASP A 56 -26.87 30.21 -3.94
C ASP A 56 -25.50 29.56 -4.16
N GLY A 57 -25.33 28.31 -3.65
CA GLY A 57 -24.15 27.50 -3.89
C GLY A 57 -22.94 27.75 -2.96
N VAL A 58 -23.12 28.55 -1.90
CA VAL A 58 -22.06 28.79 -0.92
C VAL A 58 -21.99 27.62 0.07
N LEU A 59 -20.79 27.07 0.30
CA LEU A 59 -20.57 25.97 1.24
C LEU A 59 -20.79 26.46 2.67
N ILE A 60 -21.84 25.97 3.35
CA ILE A 60 -22.14 26.24 4.76
C ILE A 60 -21.25 25.42 5.68
N GLY A 61 -21.05 24.14 5.35
CA GLY A 61 -20.28 23.24 6.18
C GLY A 61 -20.01 21.90 5.52
N GLU A 62 -18.99 21.23 6.01
CA GLU A 62 -18.57 19.90 5.59
C GLU A 62 -18.57 19.00 6.83
N PHE A 63 -19.40 17.97 6.82
CA PHE A 63 -19.65 17.08 7.94
C PHE A 63 -19.20 15.66 7.57
N GLY A 64 -18.35 15.08 8.37
CA GLY A 64 -17.81 13.72 8.22
C GLY A 64 -16.48 13.60 8.94
N ASP A 65 -16.16 12.38 9.36
CA ASP A 65 -14.94 12.13 10.12
C ASP A 65 -13.67 12.22 9.24
N GLN A 66 -13.82 12.17 7.92
CA GLN A 66 -12.70 12.12 6.98
C GLN A 66 -12.90 13.14 5.87
N LYS A 67 -11.94 14.05 5.72
CA LYS A 67 -11.86 14.94 4.56
C LYS A 67 -11.07 14.24 3.47
N ARG A 68 -11.76 13.78 2.42
CA ARG A 68 -11.14 13.18 1.25
C ARG A 68 -11.44 14.03 0.02
N ARG A 69 -10.43 14.26 -0.79
CA ARG A 69 -10.54 14.75 -2.16
C ARG A 69 -9.72 13.81 -3.01
N THR A 70 -10.40 13.05 -3.84
CA THR A 70 -9.74 12.16 -4.79
C THR A 70 -9.07 12.97 -5.88
N ILE A 71 -7.91 12.51 -6.29
CA ILE A 71 -7.14 13.03 -7.42
C ILE A 71 -6.82 11.86 -8.35
N GLU A 72 -7.00 12.05 -9.65
CA GLU A 72 -6.66 11.02 -10.63
C GLU A 72 -5.15 10.93 -10.83
N TYR A 73 -4.68 9.76 -11.28
CA TYR A 73 -3.24 9.50 -11.41
C TYR A 73 -2.53 10.53 -12.29
N GLU A 74 -3.17 10.93 -13.39
CA GLU A 74 -2.66 11.89 -14.37
C GLU A 74 -2.51 13.30 -13.77
N GLU A 75 -3.38 13.65 -12.84
CA GLU A 75 -3.37 14.95 -12.16
C GLU A 75 -2.32 15.06 -11.07
N ILE A 76 -1.76 13.92 -10.61
CA ILE A 76 -0.75 13.89 -9.55
C ILE A 76 0.58 14.41 -10.10
N PRO A 77 1.18 15.46 -9.51
CA PRO A 77 2.46 16.00 -9.95
C PRO A 77 3.58 14.96 -9.95
N GLN A 78 4.39 14.93 -11.01
CA GLN A 78 5.46 13.94 -11.15
C GLN A 78 6.49 13.99 -10.01
N ASN A 79 6.81 15.18 -9.50
CA ASN A 79 7.71 15.33 -8.35
C ASN A 79 7.16 14.66 -7.09
N LEU A 80 5.84 14.69 -6.90
CA LEU A 80 5.19 14.02 -5.78
C LEU A 80 5.23 12.50 -5.95
N LYS A 81 4.91 12.00 -7.16
CA LYS A 81 5.03 10.57 -7.48
C LYS A 81 6.44 10.07 -7.16
N ASN A 82 7.44 10.75 -7.66
CA ASN A 82 8.84 10.39 -7.44
C ASN A 82 9.24 10.42 -5.95
N ALA A 83 8.75 11.41 -5.19
CA ALA A 83 9.05 11.50 -3.76
C ALA A 83 8.46 10.33 -2.96
N PHE A 84 7.20 9.96 -3.22
CA PHE A 84 6.57 8.81 -2.57
C PHE A 84 7.22 7.49 -2.98
N LEU A 85 7.51 7.29 -4.26
CA LEU A 85 8.20 6.10 -4.74
C LEU A 85 9.57 5.95 -4.08
N ALA A 86 10.36 7.01 -4.05
CA ALA A 86 11.69 6.97 -3.44
C ALA A 86 11.66 6.72 -1.92
N ALA A 87 10.62 7.20 -1.22
CA ALA A 87 10.50 7.06 0.21
C ALA A 87 9.91 5.72 0.65
N GLU A 88 8.90 5.22 -0.06
CA GLU A 88 8.09 4.08 0.35
C GLU A 88 8.41 2.79 -0.42
N ASP A 89 8.60 2.89 -1.73
CA ASP A 89 8.78 1.72 -2.59
C ASP A 89 9.42 2.10 -3.95
N ASP A 90 10.74 2.21 -3.97
CA ASP A 90 11.52 2.63 -5.13
C ASP A 90 11.42 1.69 -6.36
N GLN A 91 11.00 0.44 -6.14
CA GLN A 91 10.79 -0.56 -7.18
C GLN A 91 9.30 -0.94 -7.37
N PHE A 92 8.39 -0.05 -7.00
CA PHE A 92 6.95 -0.32 -7.06
C PHE A 92 6.47 -0.82 -8.42
N PHE A 93 6.98 -0.27 -9.51
CA PHE A 93 6.61 -0.65 -10.88
C PHE A 93 7.30 -1.94 -11.38
N GLU A 94 8.26 -2.49 -10.62
CA GLU A 94 9.05 -3.66 -11.04
C GLU A 94 8.56 -4.97 -10.43
N HIS A 95 7.86 -4.92 -9.29
CA HIS A 95 7.40 -6.12 -8.58
C HIS A 95 5.88 -6.29 -8.63
N ASN A 96 5.40 -7.51 -8.38
CA ASN A 96 3.96 -7.83 -8.36
C ASN A 96 3.41 -7.81 -6.91
N GLY A 97 3.30 -6.64 -6.33
CA GLY A 97 2.67 -6.40 -5.02
C GLY A 97 3.54 -6.65 -3.81
N ILE A 98 4.59 -7.47 -3.91
CA ILE A 98 5.52 -7.76 -2.81
C ILE A 98 6.98 -7.70 -3.25
N ARG A 99 7.85 -7.26 -2.35
CA ARG A 99 9.32 -7.33 -2.52
C ARG A 99 9.89 -8.47 -1.69
N ILE A 100 10.22 -9.58 -2.33
CA ILE A 100 10.79 -10.77 -1.66
C ILE A 100 12.05 -10.43 -0.84
N PRO A 101 13.04 -9.66 -1.35
CA PRO A 101 14.22 -9.29 -0.56
C PRO A 101 13.88 -8.51 0.72
N SER A 102 12.88 -7.63 0.66
CA SER A 102 12.43 -6.85 1.82
C SER A 102 11.73 -7.73 2.86
N LEU A 103 10.90 -8.69 2.41
CA LEU A 103 10.26 -9.68 3.28
C LEU A 103 11.29 -10.59 3.95
N LEU A 104 12.28 -11.08 3.22
CA LEU A 104 13.35 -11.92 3.77
C LEU A 104 14.19 -11.15 4.80
N ARG A 105 14.49 -9.88 4.54
CA ARG A 105 15.18 -9.02 5.50
C ARG A 105 14.35 -8.82 6.78
N ALA A 106 13.06 -8.54 6.65
CA ALA A 106 12.17 -8.37 7.79
C ALA A 106 12.06 -9.66 8.61
N PHE A 107 11.96 -10.82 7.95
CA PHE A 107 11.94 -12.14 8.59
C PHE A 107 13.25 -12.44 9.33
N TYR A 108 14.40 -12.19 8.71
CA TYR A 108 15.70 -12.35 9.35
C TYR A 108 15.83 -11.46 10.60
N GLN A 109 15.41 -10.20 10.50
CA GLN A 109 15.44 -9.27 11.64
C GLN A 109 14.50 -9.73 12.76
N MET A 110 13.32 -10.26 12.43
CA MET A 110 12.38 -10.82 13.40
C MET A 110 13.01 -12.01 14.17
N ILE A 111 13.68 -12.93 13.47
CA ILE A 111 14.37 -14.04 14.11
C ILE A 111 15.50 -13.54 15.02
N LYS A 112 16.28 -12.56 14.57
CA LYS A 112 17.42 -12.04 15.31
C LYS A 112 17.02 -11.22 16.53
N SER A 113 15.95 -10.44 16.45
CA SER A 113 15.51 -9.53 17.52
C SER A 113 14.46 -10.15 18.44
N GLY A 114 13.82 -11.27 18.04
CA GLY A 114 12.66 -11.83 18.73
C GLY A 114 11.41 -10.95 18.67
N GLN A 115 11.46 -9.85 17.95
CA GLN A 115 10.37 -8.87 17.83
C GLN A 115 9.94 -8.72 16.38
N ILE A 116 8.65 -8.48 16.16
CA ILE A 116 8.13 -8.16 14.82
C ILE A 116 8.57 -6.74 14.50
N VAL A 117 9.63 -6.63 13.68
CA VAL A 117 10.13 -5.35 13.20
C VAL A 117 9.18 -4.85 12.10
N SER A 118 8.70 -3.62 12.26
CA SER A 118 7.94 -2.93 11.23
C SER A 118 8.89 -2.60 10.07
N GLY A 119 8.61 -3.16 8.89
CA GLY A 119 9.41 -2.94 7.69
C GLY A 119 9.06 -3.95 6.58
N GLY A 120 9.37 -3.62 5.34
CA GLY A 120 9.17 -4.52 4.19
C GLY A 120 7.75 -4.59 3.63
N GLY A 121 6.90 -3.62 3.93
CA GLY A 121 5.61 -3.44 3.24
C GLY A 121 5.82 -2.60 1.97
N THR A 122 5.21 -3.03 0.86
CA THR A 122 5.13 -2.29 -0.39
C THR A 122 3.95 -1.32 -0.38
N ILE A 123 3.89 -0.42 -1.36
CA ILE A 123 2.74 0.46 -1.56
C ILE A 123 1.45 -0.37 -1.70
N THR A 124 1.45 -1.44 -2.49
CA THR A 124 0.31 -2.36 -2.64
C THR A 124 -0.13 -2.95 -1.31
N MET A 125 0.82 -3.41 -0.48
CA MET A 125 0.52 -3.93 0.86
C MET A 125 -0.03 -2.85 1.80
N GLN A 126 0.35 -1.59 1.63
CA GLN A 126 -0.18 -0.49 2.42
C GLN A 126 -1.63 -0.18 2.02
N VAL A 127 -1.95 -0.23 0.71
CA VAL A 127 -3.33 -0.09 0.22
C VAL A 127 -4.22 -1.16 0.82
N VAL A 128 -3.89 -2.44 0.65
CA VAL A 128 -4.74 -3.54 1.14
C VAL A 128 -4.87 -3.56 2.67
N ARG A 129 -3.90 -3.02 3.40
CA ARG A 129 -4.01 -2.86 4.85
C ARG A 129 -5.16 -1.95 5.26
N GLY A 130 -5.51 -0.96 4.44
CA GLY A 130 -6.67 -0.08 4.65
C GLY A 130 -7.99 -0.84 4.62
N TYR A 131 -8.09 -1.92 3.84
CA TYR A 131 -9.26 -2.80 3.76
C TYR A 131 -9.32 -3.83 4.89
N LEU A 132 -8.19 -4.15 5.53
CA LEU A 132 -8.11 -5.07 6.64
C LEU A 132 -8.45 -4.34 7.95
N LEU A 133 -9.73 -4.22 8.26
CA LEU A 133 -10.23 -3.61 9.51
C LEU A 133 -9.99 -4.47 10.76
N SER A 134 -9.09 -5.43 10.71
CA SER A 134 -9.03 -6.47 11.72
C SER A 134 -8.12 -6.12 12.90
N ARG A 135 -8.59 -6.47 14.10
CA ARG A 135 -7.81 -6.58 15.35
C ARG A 135 -6.97 -7.88 15.39
N GLU A 136 -6.72 -8.50 14.23
CA GLU A 136 -6.04 -9.78 14.15
C GLU A 136 -4.57 -9.69 14.58
N GLN A 137 -4.03 -10.86 14.95
CA GLN A 137 -2.61 -10.99 15.29
C GLN A 137 -1.74 -10.52 14.10
N LYS A 138 -0.66 -9.82 14.40
CA LYS A 138 0.21 -9.19 13.39
C LYS A 138 0.71 -10.15 12.30
N ILE A 139 0.96 -11.42 12.62
CA ILE A 139 1.44 -12.43 11.66
C ILE A 139 0.33 -12.82 10.68
N ILE A 140 -0.86 -13.16 11.18
CA ILE A 140 -2.01 -13.55 10.33
C ILE A 140 -2.38 -12.40 9.41
N ARG A 141 -2.46 -11.19 9.95
CA ARG A 141 -2.68 -9.98 9.15
C ARG A 141 -1.64 -9.83 8.05
N LYS A 142 -0.35 -10.07 8.34
CA LYS A 142 0.71 -9.96 7.35
C LYS A 142 0.59 -10.99 6.22
N ILE A 143 0.15 -12.20 6.53
CA ILE A 143 -0.14 -13.22 5.52
C ILE A 143 -1.33 -12.79 4.64
N LYS A 144 -2.38 -12.28 5.25
CA LYS A 144 -3.55 -11.74 4.50
C LYS A 144 -3.16 -10.55 3.61
N GLU A 145 -2.34 -9.61 4.11
CA GLU A 145 -1.79 -8.51 3.31
C GLU A 145 -1.06 -9.01 2.05
N ILE A 146 -0.29 -10.11 2.16
CA ILE A 146 0.43 -10.70 1.02
C ILE A 146 -0.57 -11.26 -0.01
N TYR A 147 -1.56 -12.03 0.42
CA TYR A 147 -2.54 -12.61 -0.50
C TYR A 147 -3.38 -11.52 -1.18
N LEU A 148 -3.87 -10.55 -0.43
CA LEU A 148 -4.64 -9.43 -0.98
C LEU A 148 -3.79 -8.54 -1.89
N ALA A 149 -2.49 -8.38 -1.62
CA ALA A 149 -1.61 -7.65 -2.52
C ALA A 149 -1.50 -8.33 -3.90
N PHE A 150 -1.39 -9.65 -3.96
CA PHE A 150 -1.42 -10.37 -5.24
C PHE A 150 -2.78 -10.26 -5.93
N GLU A 151 -3.88 -10.36 -5.20
CA GLU A 151 -5.22 -10.21 -5.73
C GLU A 151 -5.45 -8.81 -6.32
N LEU A 152 -5.05 -7.75 -5.60
CA LEU A 152 -5.12 -6.37 -6.06
C LEU A 152 -4.29 -6.16 -7.34
N GLU A 153 -3.05 -6.64 -7.38
CA GLU A 153 -2.19 -6.54 -8.58
C GLU A 153 -2.70 -7.33 -9.78
N SER A 154 -3.53 -8.34 -9.56
CA SER A 154 -4.17 -9.07 -10.66
C SER A 154 -5.42 -8.38 -11.20
N SER A 155 -6.01 -7.46 -10.45
CA SER A 155 -7.28 -6.80 -10.75
C SER A 155 -7.14 -5.31 -11.09
N ALA A 156 -5.99 -4.69 -10.81
CA ALA A 156 -5.75 -3.27 -11.04
C ALA A 156 -4.36 -3.01 -11.63
N SER A 157 -4.23 -1.93 -12.40
CA SER A 157 -2.95 -1.44 -12.90
C SER A 157 -2.11 -0.80 -11.78
N LYS A 158 -0.82 -0.65 -12.03
CA LYS A 158 0.10 0.03 -11.09
C LYS A 158 -0.31 1.49 -10.83
N GLU A 159 -0.76 2.16 -11.86
CA GLU A 159 -1.23 3.52 -11.81
C GLU A 159 -2.48 3.65 -10.93
N GLU A 160 -3.43 2.75 -11.08
CA GLU A 160 -4.65 2.70 -10.24
C GLU A 160 -4.30 2.42 -8.78
N ILE A 161 -3.43 1.43 -8.50
CA ILE A 161 -2.98 1.11 -7.14
C ILE A 161 -2.26 2.30 -6.51
N PHE A 162 -1.40 2.97 -7.26
CA PHE A 162 -0.66 4.13 -6.76
C PHE A 162 -1.58 5.34 -6.51
N SER A 163 -2.53 5.59 -7.40
CA SER A 163 -3.56 6.61 -7.20
C SER A 163 -4.39 6.32 -5.96
N LEU A 164 -4.85 5.07 -5.80
CA LEU A 164 -5.60 4.64 -4.62
C LEU A 164 -4.78 4.81 -3.33
N TYR A 165 -3.49 4.49 -3.35
CA TYR A 165 -2.58 4.74 -2.23
C TYR A 165 -2.54 6.22 -1.84
N LEU A 166 -2.27 7.10 -2.80
CA LEU A 166 -2.16 8.54 -2.56
C LEU A 166 -3.49 9.19 -2.15
N ASN A 167 -4.62 8.59 -2.52
CA ASN A 167 -5.94 9.04 -2.11
C ASN A 167 -6.39 8.51 -0.74
N THR A 168 -5.76 7.43 -0.24
CA THR A 168 -6.19 6.78 1.01
C THR A 168 -5.22 6.91 2.17
N ILE A 169 -3.95 7.24 1.90
CA ILE A 169 -2.93 7.36 2.95
C ILE A 169 -3.33 8.39 4.00
N PHE A 170 -3.19 8.01 5.28
CA PHE A 170 -3.42 8.92 6.39
C PHE A 170 -2.19 9.81 6.63
N LEU A 171 -2.37 11.10 6.50
CA LEU A 171 -1.31 12.11 6.62
C LEU A 171 -1.48 13.02 7.87
N GLY A 172 -2.21 12.53 8.85
CA GLY A 172 -2.44 13.26 10.10
C GLY A 172 -3.64 14.23 10.03
N ASN A 173 -3.98 14.82 11.17
CA ASN A 173 -5.01 15.85 11.31
C ASN A 173 -6.34 15.53 10.58
N ARG A 174 -6.78 14.26 10.63
CA ARG A 174 -7.97 13.73 9.91
C ARG A 174 -7.90 13.88 8.38
N SER A 175 -6.70 14.05 7.81
CA SER A 175 -6.51 14.16 6.38
C SER A 175 -6.15 12.80 5.79
N TYR A 176 -6.98 12.31 4.89
CA TYR A 176 -6.75 11.11 4.11
C TYR A 176 -6.56 11.50 2.65
N GLY A 177 -5.44 11.08 2.08
CA GLY A 177 -5.00 11.44 0.75
C GLY A 177 -4.24 12.76 0.68
N VAL A 178 -3.41 12.84 -0.37
CA VAL A 178 -2.44 13.94 -0.56
C VAL A 178 -3.12 15.27 -0.84
N GLU A 179 -4.23 15.29 -1.59
CA GLU A 179 -4.97 16.51 -1.91
C GLU A 179 -5.62 17.10 -0.65
N ALA A 180 -6.24 16.26 0.18
CA ALA A 180 -6.82 16.70 1.45
C ALA A 180 -5.75 17.24 2.40
N ALA A 181 -4.59 16.60 2.47
CA ALA A 181 -3.46 17.05 3.27
C ALA A 181 -2.90 18.38 2.76
N ALA A 182 -2.72 18.55 1.44
CA ALA A 182 -2.25 19.80 0.85
C ALA A 182 -3.18 20.98 1.20
N ASN A 183 -4.48 20.77 1.06
CA ASN A 183 -5.47 21.77 1.45
C ASN A 183 -5.44 22.07 2.96
N LYS A 184 -5.28 21.03 3.79
CA LYS A 184 -5.32 21.18 5.25
C LYS A 184 -4.08 21.89 5.82
N TYR A 185 -2.90 21.54 5.31
CA TYR A 185 -1.64 22.04 5.85
C TYR A 185 -1.16 23.32 5.17
N PHE A 186 -1.48 23.50 3.88
CA PHE A 186 -0.96 24.59 3.07
C PHE A 186 -2.03 25.52 2.51
N SER A 187 -3.32 25.17 2.68
CA SER A 187 -4.46 25.89 2.07
C SER A 187 -4.31 26.04 0.54
N LYS A 188 -3.71 25.01 -0.11
CA LYS A 188 -3.40 24.98 -1.54
C LYS A 188 -3.72 23.61 -2.10
N SER A 189 -3.93 23.52 -3.41
CA SER A 189 -3.99 22.24 -4.11
C SER A 189 -2.62 21.55 -4.11
N ILE A 190 -2.61 20.24 -4.30
CA ILE A 190 -1.36 19.46 -4.35
C ILE A 190 -0.44 19.90 -5.48
N ASN A 191 -0.98 20.36 -6.60
CA ASN A 191 -0.21 20.92 -7.71
C ASN A 191 0.58 22.16 -7.29
N ALA A 192 -0.05 23.09 -6.56
CA ALA A 192 0.60 24.30 -6.06
C ALA A 192 1.64 23.99 -4.97
N VAL A 193 1.37 23.02 -4.08
CA VAL A 193 2.30 22.59 -3.03
C VAL A 193 3.53 21.92 -3.65
N SER A 194 3.33 21.00 -4.59
CA SER A 194 4.43 20.25 -5.22
C SER A 194 5.41 21.15 -5.94
N TYR A 195 4.91 22.20 -6.59
CA TYR A 195 5.76 23.18 -7.25
C TYR A 195 6.62 24.00 -6.25
N THR A 196 6.07 24.35 -5.09
CA THR A 196 6.74 25.25 -4.14
C THR A 196 7.59 24.53 -3.10
N HIS A 197 7.28 23.29 -2.74
CA HIS A 197 7.90 22.60 -1.61
C HIS A 197 8.68 21.33 -1.99
N LEU A 198 8.36 20.69 -3.13
CA LEU A 198 9.07 19.49 -3.58
C LEU A 198 10.17 19.78 -4.61
N THR A 199 10.22 20.98 -5.15
CA THR A 199 11.37 21.40 -5.95
C THR A 199 12.46 21.91 -5.03
N LEU A 200 13.64 21.29 -5.07
CA LEU A 200 14.81 21.83 -4.39
C LEU A 200 15.08 23.26 -4.92
N PRO A 201 15.41 24.23 -4.05
CA PRO A 201 15.82 25.53 -4.50
C PRO A 201 17.11 25.39 -5.34
N THR A 202 16.97 25.56 -6.64
CA THR A 202 18.07 25.40 -7.61
C THR A 202 19.05 26.57 -7.61
N LYS A 203 18.89 27.53 -6.72
CA LYS A 203 19.85 28.64 -6.54
C LYS A 203 20.11 28.88 -5.05
N VAL A 204 21.20 28.35 -4.58
CA VAL A 204 22.02 29.10 -3.63
C VAL A 204 22.78 30.11 -4.48
N SER A 205 22.30 31.34 -4.59
CA SER A 205 23.12 32.45 -5.04
C SER A 205 24.14 32.70 -3.93
N VAL A 206 25.41 32.43 -4.22
CA VAL A 206 26.57 32.94 -3.48
C VAL A 206 26.64 34.44 -3.68
#